data_1ad21739fdc9674ebe43578239727bd6
#
_entry.id   1ad21739fdc9674ebe43578239727bd6
#
_cell.length_a   1.000
_cell.length_b   1.000
_cell.length_c   1.000
_cell.angle_alpha   90.00
_cell.angle_beta   90.00
_cell.angle_gamma   90.00
#
_symmetry.space_group_name_H-M   'P 1'
#
loop_
_entity.id
_entity.type
_entity.pdbx_description
1 polymer ?
#
loop_
_entity_poly.entity_id
_entity_poly.type
_entity_poly.pdbx_seq_one_letter_code
_entity_poly.pdbx_strand_id
1 'polypeptide(L)'
;HGVFRRQRQMCIRDSYGSSVEDLGFDYSRPQENGYRTDVRWFKVSNKDKIGFEIRGEPLISFSAHYNTIEDFDDGLIPQKAGEKLAVRQRLVKMQRKPVDVPKRDFINLNIDLKQMGVGGDNSWGARTLPKYTINPGNYSYSFTVIPFN
;
A
#
# COMPACT_ATOMS: atom_id res chain seq x y z
N HIS A 1 13.62 -11.40 -21.04
CA HIS A 1 13.93 -12.46 -20.06
C HIS A 1 14.68 -11.82 -18.89
N GLY A 2 13.95 -11.40 -17.88
CA GLY A 2 14.52 -10.90 -16.62
C GLY A 2 15.02 -12.08 -15.79
N VAL A 3 16.32 -12.20 -15.63
CA VAL A 3 16.91 -13.19 -14.74
C VAL A 3 16.95 -12.62 -13.33
N PHE A 4 16.04 -13.06 -12.47
CA PHE A 4 16.14 -12.82 -11.03
C PHE A 4 17.26 -13.68 -10.45
N ARG A 5 18.45 -13.13 -10.32
CA ARG A 5 19.51 -13.76 -9.51
C ARG A 5 19.23 -13.46 -8.04
N ARG A 6 18.81 -14.47 -7.28
CA ARG A 6 18.92 -14.46 -5.82
C ARG A 6 20.39 -14.44 -5.46
N GLN A 7 20.91 -13.30 -5.09
CA GLN A 7 22.19 -13.23 -4.43
C GLN A 7 21.99 -13.31 -2.92
N ARG A 8 22.36 -14.44 -2.33
CA ARG A 8 22.62 -14.57 -0.91
C ARG A 8 24.01 -14.01 -0.63
N GLN A 9 24.15 -12.70 -0.56
CA GLN A 9 25.34 -12.09 -0.02
C GLN A 9 24.97 -10.89 0.83
N MET A 10 25.48 -10.88 2.05
CA MET A 10 25.49 -9.73 2.94
C MET A 10 26.04 -8.53 2.16
N CYS A 11 25.34 -7.40 2.26
CA CYS A 11 25.76 -6.08 1.79
C CYS A 11 25.53 -5.70 0.32
N ILE A 12 24.60 -6.27 -0.39
CA ILE A 12 24.14 -5.63 -1.63
C ILE A 12 22.97 -4.70 -1.27
N ARG A 13 23.26 -3.41 -1.27
CA ARG A 13 22.25 -2.35 -1.19
C ARG A 13 21.73 -2.10 -2.59
N ASP A 14 20.73 -2.87 -2.99
CA ASP A 14 20.07 -2.60 -4.25
C ASP A 14 19.15 -1.40 -4.09
N SER A 15 19.29 -0.42 -4.95
CA SER A 15 18.37 0.70 -5.09
C SER A 15 17.60 0.54 -6.41
N TYR A 16 16.28 0.69 -6.33
CA TYR A 16 15.40 0.61 -7.49
C TYR A 16 14.77 1.97 -7.75
N GLY A 17 14.70 2.36 -9.00
CA GLY A 17 13.93 3.52 -9.44
C GLY A 17 12.66 3.08 -10.13
N SER A 18 11.55 3.72 -9.80
CA SER A 18 10.25 3.45 -10.38
C SER A 18 9.41 4.72 -10.38
N SER A 19 8.45 4.82 -11.26
CA SER A 19 7.40 5.83 -11.13
C SER A 19 6.36 5.38 -10.09
N VAL A 20 5.58 6.33 -9.55
CA VAL A 20 4.46 5.98 -8.67
C VAL A 20 3.44 5.10 -9.40
N GLU A 21 3.30 5.29 -10.69
CA GLU A 21 2.41 4.50 -11.54
C GLU A 21 2.85 3.04 -11.65
N ASP A 22 4.15 2.80 -11.75
CA ASP A 22 4.73 1.46 -11.86
C ASP A 22 4.87 0.74 -10.51
N LEU A 23 4.71 1.44 -9.39
CA LEU A 23 4.74 0.81 -8.07
C LEU A 23 3.53 -0.09 -7.84
N GLY A 24 2.37 0.31 -8.34
CA GLY A 24 1.12 -0.41 -8.21
C GLY A 24 0.84 -1.34 -9.39
N PHE A 25 -0.28 -1.99 -9.32
CA PHE A 25 -0.89 -2.71 -10.42
C PHE A 25 -2.38 -2.37 -10.49
N ASP A 26 -2.97 -2.60 -11.63
CA ASP A 26 -4.36 -2.28 -11.87
C ASP A 26 -5.28 -3.19 -11.07
N TYR A 27 -5.83 -2.64 -9.98
CA TYR A 27 -6.77 -3.32 -9.11
C TYR A 27 -7.84 -2.35 -8.59
N SER A 28 -9.04 -2.84 -8.39
CA SER A 28 -10.18 -1.99 -8.06
C SER A 28 -10.57 -2.02 -6.58
N ARG A 29 -9.80 -2.70 -5.75
CA ARG A 29 -10.05 -2.83 -4.31
C ARG A 29 -8.84 -2.43 -3.49
N PRO A 30 -9.04 -1.91 -2.24
CA PRO A 30 -7.92 -1.66 -1.34
C PRO A 30 -7.27 -2.97 -0.98
N GLN A 31 -5.98 -3.04 -1.19
CA GLN A 31 -5.12 -4.18 -0.84
C GLN A 31 -3.69 -3.71 -0.70
N GLU A 32 -2.77 -4.66 -0.55
CA GLU A 32 -1.33 -4.39 -0.43
C GLU A 32 -0.70 -3.96 -1.77
N ASN A 33 -1.51 -3.39 -2.65
CA ASN A 33 -1.09 -2.90 -3.96
C ASN A 33 0.06 -1.91 -3.83
N GLY A 34 1.16 -2.20 -4.49
CA GLY A 34 2.33 -1.32 -4.50
C GLY A 34 3.08 -1.20 -3.17
N TYR A 35 2.75 -2.00 -2.16
CA TYR A 35 3.38 -1.95 -0.85
C TYR A 35 4.80 -2.51 -0.88
N ARG A 36 5.74 -1.79 -0.27
CA ARG A 36 7.16 -2.15 -0.15
C ARG A 36 7.52 -2.29 1.32
N THR A 37 8.08 -3.43 1.69
CA THR A 37 8.42 -3.77 3.08
C THR A 37 9.92 -3.73 3.34
N ASP A 38 10.29 -3.53 4.61
CA ASP A 38 11.66 -3.62 5.08
C ASP A 38 12.63 -2.68 4.35
N VAL A 39 12.16 -1.47 4.07
CA VAL A 39 12.90 -0.45 3.36
C VAL A 39 13.72 0.38 4.34
N ARG A 40 14.99 0.61 4.04
CA ARG A 40 15.87 1.48 4.83
C ARG A 40 15.63 2.95 4.54
N TRP A 41 15.43 3.24 3.26
CA TRP A 41 15.15 4.58 2.78
C TRP A 41 14.46 4.53 1.41
N PHE A 42 13.73 5.57 1.12
CA PHE A 42 13.22 5.81 -0.23
C PHE A 42 13.18 7.32 -0.53
N LYS A 43 13.13 7.66 -1.81
CA LYS A 43 12.99 9.03 -2.29
C LYS A 43 11.74 9.17 -3.10
N VAL A 44 11.06 10.28 -2.90
CA VAL A 44 9.96 10.73 -3.76
C VAL A 44 10.32 12.10 -4.30
N SER A 45 10.28 12.28 -5.61
CA SER A 45 10.58 13.56 -6.24
C SER A 45 9.65 13.84 -7.40
N ASN A 46 9.51 15.11 -7.71
CA ASN A 46 8.84 15.57 -8.92
C ASN A 46 9.81 15.52 -10.13
N LYS A 47 9.34 16.01 -11.29
CA LYS A 47 10.11 16.06 -12.53
C LYS A 47 11.35 16.96 -12.44
N ASP A 48 11.31 17.97 -11.57
CA ASP A 48 12.40 18.91 -11.33
C ASP A 48 13.40 18.39 -10.30
N LYS A 49 13.23 17.12 -9.87
CA LYS A 49 14.04 16.43 -8.86
C LYS A 49 13.93 17.00 -7.44
N ILE A 50 12.97 17.88 -7.20
CA ILE A 50 12.66 18.40 -5.87
C ILE A 50 11.78 17.37 -5.15
N GLY A 51 12.13 17.05 -3.90
CA GLY A 51 11.40 16.04 -3.17
C GLY A 51 11.90 15.77 -1.77
N PHE A 52 11.64 14.55 -1.29
CA PHE A 52 12.00 14.10 0.05
C PHE A 52 12.70 12.74 0.00
N GLU A 53 13.73 12.60 0.81
CA GLU A 53 14.27 11.31 1.21
C GLU A 53 13.71 10.95 2.58
N ILE A 54 13.17 9.75 2.70
CA ILE A 54 12.63 9.20 3.93
C ILE A 54 13.52 8.04 4.36
N ARG A 55 14.01 8.10 5.60
CA ARG A 55 14.85 7.05 6.20
C ARG A 55 14.15 6.46 7.40
N GLY A 56 14.03 5.14 7.43
CA GLY A 56 13.47 4.40 8.54
C GLY A 56 14.50 4.07 9.62
N GLU A 57 14.04 3.94 10.85
CA GLU A 57 14.85 3.51 11.99
C GLU A 57 14.14 2.40 12.77
N PRO A 58 14.53 1.13 12.58
CA PRO A 58 15.58 0.66 11.65
C PRO A 58 15.07 0.47 10.22
N LEU A 59 13.82 0.08 10.04
CA LEU A 59 13.18 -0.19 8.76
C LEU A 59 11.75 0.33 8.78
N ILE A 60 11.27 0.71 7.60
CA ILE A 60 9.89 1.13 7.37
C ILE A 60 9.30 0.37 6.19
N SER A 61 8.01 0.44 6.08
CA SER A 61 7.28 0.02 4.89
C SER A 61 6.59 1.23 4.29
N PHE A 62 6.31 1.19 2.99
CA PHE A 62 5.58 2.29 2.37
C PHE A 62 4.75 1.83 1.18
N SER A 63 3.76 2.64 0.84
CA SER A 63 3.09 2.62 -0.45
C SER A 63 2.88 4.04 -0.95
N ALA A 64 2.84 4.21 -2.26
CA ALA A 64 2.57 5.48 -2.90
C ALA A 64 1.60 5.29 -4.07
N HIS A 65 0.50 6.03 -4.05
CA HIS A 65 -0.56 5.92 -5.06
C HIS A 65 -1.10 7.29 -5.46
N TYR A 66 -1.64 7.39 -6.67
CA TYR A 66 -2.48 8.52 -7.09
C TYR A 66 -3.93 8.42 -6.60
N ASN A 67 -4.18 7.53 -5.64
CA ASN A 67 -5.49 7.21 -5.10
C ASN A 67 -5.43 7.23 -3.59
N THR A 68 -6.52 7.57 -2.94
CA THR A 68 -6.66 7.33 -1.49
C THR A 68 -7.24 5.95 -1.24
N ILE A 69 -7.26 5.51 0.01
CA ILE A 69 -7.90 4.25 0.39
C ILE A 69 -9.39 4.29 0.06
N GLU A 70 -10.02 5.45 0.26
CA GLU A 70 -11.43 5.67 -0.04
C GLU A 70 -11.74 5.59 -1.54
N ASP A 71 -10.78 5.90 -2.39
CA ASP A 71 -10.95 5.77 -3.84
C ASP A 71 -11.05 4.30 -4.27
N PHE A 72 -10.41 3.40 -3.54
CA PHE A 72 -10.51 1.96 -3.77
C PHE A 72 -11.73 1.33 -3.10
N ASP A 73 -12.35 2.04 -2.17
CA ASP A 73 -13.56 1.62 -1.48
C ASP A 73 -14.77 2.29 -2.15
N ASP A 74 -15.50 1.52 -2.94
CA ASP A 74 -16.75 1.99 -3.55
C ASP A 74 -17.89 2.19 -2.54
N GLY A 75 -17.60 1.95 -1.28
CA GLY A 75 -18.44 2.20 -0.13
C GLY A 75 -19.74 1.39 -0.12
N LEU A 76 -20.02 0.78 0.99
CA LEU A 76 -21.39 0.51 1.37
C LEU A 76 -22.00 1.84 1.78
N ILE A 77 -23.05 2.29 1.11
CA ILE A 77 -23.81 3.45 1.59
C ILE A 77 -24.20 3.15 3.04
N PRO A 78 -23.82 3.98 4.01
CA PRO A 78 -24.16 3.75 5.40
C PRO A 78 -25.67 3.58 5.51
N GLN A 79 -26.10 2.45 6.02
CA GLN A 79 -27.51 2.25 6.31
C GLN A 79 -27.91 3.19 7.44
N LYS A 80 -28.92 3.99 7.21
CA LYS A 80 -29.57 4.67 8.33
C LYS A 80 -30.10 3.61 9.29
N ALA A 81 -29.80 3.77 10.57
CA ALA A 81 -30.30 2.86 11.62
C ALA A 81 -31.79 2.67 11.45
N GLY A 82 -32.23 1.42 11.25
CA GLY A 82 -33.66 1.06 11.12
C GLY A 82 -34.13 0.75 9.69
N GLU A 83 -33.35 0.91 8.67
CA GLU A 83 -33.74 0.50 7.31
C GLU A 83 -33.50 -0.98 7.07
N LYS A 84 -34.58 -1.71 6.79
CA LYS A 84 -34.49 -3.12 6.37
C LYS A 84 -33.78 -3.25 5.03
N LEU A 85 -32.93 -4.25 4.95
CA LEU A 85 -32.06 -4.57 3.84
C LEU A 85 -32.81 -4.87 2.53
N ALA A 86 -33.21 -3.87 1.80
CA ALA A 86 -33.34 -3.99 0.35
C ALA A 86 -31.94 -3.81 -0.27
N VAL A 87 -31.02 -4.65 0.16
CA VAL A 87 -29.57 -4.45 0.14
C VAL A 87 -28.95 -4.45 -1.25
N ARG A 88 -29.55 -5.16 -2.19
CA ARG A 88 -28.99 -5.26 -3.55
C ARG A 88 -29.16 -4.02 -4.41
N GLN A 89 -30.07 -3.14 -4.06
CA GLN A 89 -30.33 -1.93 -4.84
C GLN A 89 -29.46 -0.74 -4.42
N ARG A 90 -28.70 -0.85 -3.34
CA ARG A 90 -27.92 0.25 -2.76
C ARG A 90 -26.45 0.20 -3.03
N LEU A 91 -26.00 -0.81 -3.74
CA LEU A 91 -24.65 -0.83 -4.30
C LEU A 91 -24.60 0.06 -5.53
N VAL A 92 -24.76 1.35 -5.33
CA VAL A 92 -24.96 2.33 -6.38
C VAL A 92 -23.72 2.50 -7.28
N LYS A 93 -22.55 2.15 -6.79
CA LYS A 93 -21.30 2.21 -7.55
C LYS A 93 -20.35 1.10 -7.11
N MET A 94 -20.57 -0.11 -7.52
CA MET A 94 -19.53 -1.12 -7.36
C MET A 94 -18.43 -0.90 -8.39
N GLN A 95 -17.27 -0.48 -7.94
CA GLN A 95 -16.07 -0.49 -8.76
C GLN A 95 -15.75 -1.93 -9.14
N ARG A 96 -15.87 -2.27 -10.40
CA ARG A 96 -15.63 -3.62 -10.89
C ARG A 96 -14.34 -3.71 -11.69
N LYS A 97 -13.88 -2.58 -12.22
CA LYS A 97 -12.72 -2.50 -13.09
C LYS A 97 -11.73 -1.49 -12.54
N PRO A 98 -10.44 -1.68 -12.76
CA PRO A 98 -9.41 -0.71 -12.36
C PRO A 98 -9.66 0.70 -12.90
N VAL A 99 -10.23 0.81 -14.09
CA VAL A 99 -10.56 2.10 -14.72
C VAL A 99 -11.63 2.90 -13.96
N ASP A 100 -12.40 2.25 -13.10
CA ASP A 100 -13.41 2.91 -12.29
C ASP A 100 -12.81 3.64 -11.09
N VAL A 101 -11.55 3.34 -10.73
CA VAL A 101 -10.85 3.96 -9.60
C VAL A 101 -10.36 5.36 -10.01
N PRO A 102 -10.81 6.43 -9.35
CA PRO A 102 -10.42 7.78 -9.72
C PRO A 102 -8.94 8.04 -9.42
N LYS A 103 -8.23 8.56 -10.41
CA LYS A 103 -6.86 9.03 -10.25
C LYS A 103 -6.87 10.49 -9.80
N ARG A 104 -6.13 10.79 -8.74
CA ARG A 104 -6.00 12.13 -8.17
C ARG A 104 -4.79 12.85 -8.75
N ASP A 105 -4.72 14.15 -8.56
CA ASP A 105 -3.59 15.01 -8.95
C ASP A 105 -2.50 15.14 -7.88
N PHE A 106 -2.63 14.36 -6.81
CA PHE A 106 -1.66 14.25 -5.73
C PHE A 106 -1.23 12.79 -5.50
N ILE A 107 -0.17 12.62 -4.76
CA ILE A 107 0.30 11.30 -4.32
C ILE A 107 -0.09 11.09 -2.86
N ASN A 108 -0.83 10.03 -2.58
CA ASN A 108 -1.07 9.52 -1.24
C ASN A 108 0.11 8.62 -0.86
N LEU A 109 0.86 9.02 0.16
CA LEU A 109 2.04 8.31 0.64
C LEU A 109 1.77 7.79 2.05
N ASN A 110 1.80 6.48 2.21
CA ASN A 110 1.73 5.83 3.52
C ASN A 110 3.14 5.40 3.94
N ILE A 111 3.47 5.66 5.20
CA ILE A 111 4.75 5.27 5.82
C ILE A 111 4.41 4.51 7.09
N ASP A 112 4.70 3.22 7.09
CA ASP A 112 4.27 2.30 8.12
C ASP A 112 5.45 1.59 8.77
N LEU A 113 5.28 1.16 10.00
CA LEU A 113 6.23 0.24 10.63
C LEU A 113 6.26 -1.10 9.87
N LYS A 114 5.09 -1.69 9.68
CA LYS A 114 4.88 -2.96 8.99
C LYS A 114 3.39 -3.19 8.74
N GLN A 115 3.11 -4.13 7.87
CA GLN A 115 1.76 -4.58 7.58
C GLN A 115 1.63 -6.06 7.91
N MET A 116 0.46 -6.45 8.38
CA MET A 116 0.16 -7.87 8.57
C MET A 116 0.11 -8.57 7.22
N GLY A 117 0.66 -9.77 7.14
CA GLY A 117 0.62 -10.56 5.93
C GLY A 117 -0.81 -10.87 5.50
N VAL A 118 -1.02 -11.00 4.20
CA VAL A 118 -2.28 -11.46 3.62
C VAL A 118 -2.43 -12.94 3.89
N GLY A 119 -3.63 -13.35 4.25
CA GLY A 119 -3.85 -14.71 4.69
C GLY A 119 -4.13 -15.68 3.56
N GLY A 120 -3.79 -16.83 3.77
CA GLY A 120 -4.30 -18.15 3.62
C GLY A 120 -4.57 -18.72 2.25
N ASP A 121 -4.92 -19.97 2.30
CA ASP A 121 -5.15 -20.81 1.12
C ASP A 121 -6.52 -20.57 0.46
N ASN A 122 -7.34 -19.70 1.06
CA ASN A 122 -8.68 -19.42 0.58
C ASN A 122 -9.18 -18.03 1.01
N SER A 123 -10.20 -17.55 0.33
CA SER A 123 -10.84 -16.24 0.60
C SER A 123 -11.82 -16.26 1.79
N TRP A 124 -11.95 -17.36 2.49
CA TRP A 124 -13.03 -17.61 3.46
C TRP A 124 -12.60 -17.55 4.91
N GLY A 125 -11.47 -16.93 5.20
CA GLY A 125 -11.03 -16.71 6.56
C GLY A 125 -9.83 -17.52 7.00
N ALA A 126 -9.10 -18.16 6.09
CA ALA A 126 -7.78 -18.68 6.41
C ALA A 126 -6.88 -17.54 6.89
N ARG A 127 -6.36 -17.69 8.09
CA ARG A 127 -5.50 -16.68 8.71
C ARG A 127 -4.11 -16.70 8.10
N THR A 128 -3.45 -15.56 8.13
CA THR A 128 -2.04 -15.47 7.77
C THR A 128 -1.19 -16.38 8.67
N LEU A 129 -0.06 -16.85 8.14
CA LEU A 129 0.87 -17.63 8.94
C LEU A 129 1.33 -16.84 10.19
N PRO A 130 1.55 -17.51 11.35
CA PRO A 130 1.90 -16.83 12.61
C PRO A 130 3.06 -15.85 12.48
N LYS A 131 4.06 -16.18 11.67
CA LYS A 131 5.24 -15.32 11.46
C LYS A 131 4.95 -14.00 10.73
N TYR A 132 3.81 -13.89 10.05
CA TYR A 132 3.37 -12.70 9.35
C TYR A 132 2.19 -12.02 10.05
N THR A 133 1.80 -12.49 11.21
CA THR A 133 0.74 -11.91 12.02
C THR A 133 1.32 -10.81 12.91
N ILE A 134 0.64 -9.68 12.95
CA ILE A 134 0.94 -8.62 13.91
C ILE A 134 0.10 -8.89 15.17
N ASN A 135 0.75 -9.37 16.21
CA ASN A 135 0.08 -9.63 17.47
C ASN A 135 -0.23 -8.32 18.22
N PRO A 136 -1.24 -8.28 19.08
CA PRO A 136 -1.46 -7.14 19.96
C PRO A 136 -0.21 -6.85 20.80
N GLY A 137 0.14 -5.57 20.92
CA GLY A 137 1.33 -5.16 21.67
C GLY A 137 1.61 -3.67 21.49
N ASN A 138 2.67 -3.21 22.15
CA ASN A 138 3.15 -1.85 21.97
C ASN A 138 4.17 -1.83 20.83
N TYR A 139 3.93 -0.94 19.88
CA TYR A 139 4.81 -0.75 18.73
C TYR A 139 5.26 0.69 18.68
N SER A 140 6.51 0.90 18.32
CA SER A 140 7.06 2.21 18.02
C SER A 140 8.00 2.12 16.83
N TYR A 141 8.03 3.15 16.04
CA TYR A 141 9.00 3.31 14.96
C TYR A 141 9.26 4.80 14.76
N SER A 142 10.34 5.09 14.10
CA SER A 142 10.70 6.45 13.72
C SER A 142 11.21 6.50 12.28
N PHE A 143 11.07 7.65 11.68
CA PHE A 143 11.65 7.93 10.38
C PHE A 143 12.03 9.40 10.29
N THR A 144 13.03 9.68 9.47
CA THR A 144 13.48 11.03 9.19
C THR A 144 13.07 11.44 7.78
N VAL A 145 12.55 12.65 7.63
CA VAL A 145 12.22 13.25 6.33
C VAL A 145 13.26 14.32 6.02
N ILE A 146 13.96 14.15 4.89
CA ILE A 146 15.03 15.05 4.45
C ILE A 146 14.62 15.64 3.10
N PRO A 147 14.28 16.94 3.04
CA PRO A 147 14.03 17.59 1.76
C PRO A 147 15.31 17.68 0.92
N PHE A 148 15.15 17.64 -0.40
CA PHE A 148 16.23 17.86 -1.36
C PHE A 148 15.72 18.56 -2.63
N ASN A 149 16.62 19.22 -3.31
CA ASN A 149 16.43 19.92 -4.57
C ASN A 149 17.64 19.74 -5.49
#